data_25ca9409feb1e6d39cc92af43ae5d293
#
_entry.id   25ca9409feb1e6d39cc92af43ae5d293
#
_cell.length_a   1.000
_cell.length_b   1.000
_cell.length_c   1.000
_cell.angle_alpha   90.00
_cell.angle_beta   90.00
_cell.angle_gamma   90.00
#
_symmetry.space_group_name_H-M   'P 1'
#
loop_
_entity.id
_entity.type
_entity.pdbx_description
1 polymer ?
#
loop_
_entity_poly.entity_id
_entity_poly.type
_entity_poly.pdbx_seq_one_letter_code
_entity_poly.pdbx_strand_id
1 'polypeptide(L)'
;MAVSDRVTVLRKGKLVGTVNTKDTTKEALSAMMVGRPVQLEVHKGPAHPGKVVLDVQHMTVPSKLHKNNAVKDVSFQVREGEIVCIAGIDGNGQTELIYGLSGLEKMTSGTITLDGKDLTKMSIHKRNLSGISHIPEDRHKHGLVLDDTLENNLVLQSYTDPRFQHMGFIKSGEVRDYALKIIDEYDVRSGQGPVTITRSMSGGNQQKAIIGREIDRGTPLLLAVQPTRGLDVGAIENVHAQLVAQRDAGKAVLLVSLELDEVMNLSDRILVMYEGEIVGELDPKKTTVQELGLYMSGAKRSGKGEA
;
A
#
# COMPACT_ATOMS: atom_id res chain seq x y z
N MET A 1 -15.13 -21.93 -0.86
CA MET A 1 -16.52 -22.28 -0.45
C MET A 1 -17.46 -22.59 -1.63
N ALA A 2 -17.33 -21.92 -2.76
CA ALA A 2 -18.24 -22.13 -3.89
C ALA A 2 -18.11 -23.52 -4.58
N VAL A 3 -16.95 -24.17 -4.49
CA VAL A 3 -16.64 -25.40 -5.25
C VAL A 3 -16.24 -26.60 -4.37
N SER A 4 -16.15 -26.44 -3.07
CA SER A 4 -15.73 -27.52 -2.14
C SER A 4 -16.88 -28.01 -1.27
N ASP A 5 -16.95 -29.32 -1.00
CA ASP A 5 -17.89 -29.92 -0.05
C ASP A 5 -17.38 -29.84 1.38
N ARG A 6 -16.06 -29.97 1.56
CA ARG A 6 -15.38 -29.91 2.85
C ARG A 6 -14.13 -29.05 2.75
N VAL A 7 -13.81 -28.37 3.84
CA VAL A 7 -12.60 -27.53 3.99
C VAL A 7 -11.77 -28.07 5.17
N THR A 8 -10.52 -28.38 4.90
CA THR A 8 -9.55 -28.76 5.91
C THR A 8 -8.61 -27.60 6.19
N VAL A 9 -8.51 -27.19 7.46
CA VAL A 9 -7.66 -26.06 7.86
C VAL A 9 -6.36 -26.57 8.47
N LEU A 10 -5.25 -26.07 7.92
CA LEU A 10 -3.90 -26.28 8.43
C LEU A 10 -3.37 -24.97 9.02
N ARG A 11 -2.73 -25.02 10.19
CA ARG A 11 -2.08 -23.88 10.81
C ARG A 11 -0.74 -24.32 11.41
N LYS A 12 0.35 -23.64 11.02
CA LYS A 12 1.72 -23.94 11.47
C LYS A 12 2.09 -25.43 11.26
N GLY A 13 1.69 -26.00 10.12
CA GLY A 13 1.95 -27.41 9.77
C GLY A 13 1.09 -28.43 10.50
N LYS A 14 0.14 -28.01 11.34
CA LYS A 14 -0.76 -28.91 12.09
C LYS A 14 -2.18 -28.82 11.55
N LEU A 15 -2.89 -29.96 11.55
CA LEU A 15 -4.31 -30.04 11.29
C LEU A 15 -5.08 -29.35 12.42
N VAL A 16 -5.87 -28.33 12.10
CA VAL A 16 -6.77 -27.63 13.04
C VAL A 16 -8.13 -28.32 13.06
N GLY A 17 -8.65 -28.68 11.87
CA GLY A 17 -9.92 -29.37 11.75
C GLY A 17 -10.37 -29.48 10.30
N THR A 18 -11.38 -30.31 10.07
CA THR A 18 -12.10 -30.43 8.79
C THR A 18 -13.57 -30.16 9.05
N VAL A 19 -14.15 -29.25 8.28
CA VAL A 19 -15.55 -28.83 8.38
C VAL A 19 -16.25 -28.98 7.04
N ASN A 20 -17.56 -29.24 7.04
CA ASN A 20 -18.34 -29.18 5.82
C ASN A 20 -18.55 -27.71 5.42
N THR A 21 -18.50 -27.42 4.14
CA THR A 21 -18.67 -26.06 3.62
C THR A 21 -20.05 -25.49 3.96
N LYS A 22 -21.08 -26.35 4.03
CA LYS A 22 -22.45 -25.98 4.38
C LYS A 22 -22.60 -25.50 5.84
N ASP A 23 -21.73 -25.95 6.73
CA ASP A 23 -21.84 -25.77 8.18
C ASP A 23 -20.84 -24.70 8.70
N THR A 24 -20.20 -23.96 7.80
CA THR A 24 -19.15 -22.99 8.15
C THR A 24 -19.29 -21.69 7.36
N THR A 25 -18.63 -20.64 7.85
CA THR A 25 -18.58 -19.32 7.19
C THR A 25 -17.13 -18.95 6.86
N LYS A 26 -16.93 -17.91 6.04
CA LYS A 26 -15.58 -17.37 5.76
C LYS A 26 -14.89 -16.91 7.04
N GLU A 27 -15.63 -16.27 7.93
CA GLU A 27 -15.15 -15.78 9.23
C GLU A 27 -14.70 -16.93 10.14
N ALA A 28 -15.50 -18.00 10.23
CA ALA A 28 -15.15 -19.18 11.01
C ALA A 28 -13.89 -19.87 10.48
N LEU A 29 -13.76 -20.02 9.16
CA LEU A 29 -12.55 -20.59 8.54
C LEU A 29 -11.34 -19.68 8.78
N SER A 30 -11.49 -18.37 8.66
CA SER A 30 -10.43 -17.39 8.93
C SER A 30 -9.98 -17.46 10.39
N ALA A 31 -10.92 -17.56 11.32
CA ALA A 31 -10.62 -17.74 12.75
C ALA A 31 -9.84 -19.04 13.01
N MET A 32 -10.19 -20.15 12.35
CA MET A 32 -9.44 -21.40 12.45
C MET A 32 -8.01 -21.27 11.90
N MET A 33 -7.83 -20.54 10.78
CA MET A 33 -6.52 -20.32 10.16
C MET A 33 -5.61 -19.45 11.03
N VAL A 34 -6.14 -18.37 11.58
CA VAL A 34 -5.40 -17.39 12.40
C VAL A 34 -5.27 -17.84 13.85
N GLY A 35 -6.32 -18.49 14.38
CA GLY A 35 -6.40 -18.97 15.78
C GLY A 35 -7.04 -17.99 16.76
N ARG A 36 -7.65 -16.93 16.24
CA ARG A 36 -8.48 -15.95 16.95
C ARG A 36 -9.59 -15.48 16.01
N PRO A 37 -10.66 -14.87 16.52
CA PRO A 37 -11.62 -14.18 15.68
C PRO A 37 -10.90 -13.14 14.79
N VAL A 38 -11.31 -13.04 13.54
CA VAL A 38 -10.79 -12.08 12.54
C VAL A 38 -11.94 -11.22 12.07
N GLN A 39 -11.74 -9.93 12.05
CA GLN A 39 -12.67 -8.99 11.46
C GLN A 39 -12.29 -8.79 9.98
N LEU A 40 -13.11 -9.33 9.08
CA LEU A 40 -12.90 -9.15 7.64
C LEU A 40 -13.38 -7.77 7.16
N GLU A 41 -14.33 -7.18 7.89
CA GLU A 41 -14.82 -5.84 7.63
C GLU A 41 -13.95 -4.82 8.36
N VAL A 42 -13.58 -3.77 7.65
CA VAL A 42 -12.80 -2.67 8.21
C VAL A 42 -13.74 -1.67 8.88
N HIS A 43 -13.64 -1.55 10.20
CA HIS A 43 -14.37 -0.52 10.93
C HIS A 43 -13.60 0.81 10.87
N LYS A 44 -14.13 1.76 10.12
CA LYS A 44 -13.59 3.13 10.04
C LYS A 44 -14.70 4.16 10.24
N GLY A 45 -14.38 5.23 10.95
CA GLY A 45 -15.24 6.40 11.06
C GLY A 45 -15.37 7.14 9.73
N PRO A 46 -16.24 8.16 9.65
CA PRO A 46 -16.31 9.05 8.49
C PRO A 46 -14.95 9.73 8.28
N ALA A 47 -14.56 9.92 7.02
CA ALA A 47 -13.39 10.71 6.69
C ALA A 47 -13.62 12.18 7.01
N HIS A 48 -12.56 12.88 7.39
CA HIS A 48 -12.54 14.33 7.60
C HIS A 48 -11.44 14.94 6.74
N PRO A 49 -11.63 15.02 5.39
CA PRO A 49 -10.60 15.51 4.50
C PRO A 49 -10.21 16.95 4.81
N GLY A 50 -8.93 17.17 5.05
CA GLY A 50 -8.35 18.49 5.30
C GLY A 50 -7.79 19.15 4.04
N LYS A 51 -6.62 19.81 4.18
CA LYS A 51 -5.93 20.43 3.04
C LYS A 51 -5.44 19.38 2.03
N VAL A 52 -5.20 19.83 0.80
CA VAL A 52 -4.55 19.01 -0.23
C VAL A 52 -3.09 18.76 0.15
N VAL A 53 -2.70 17.51 0.23
CA VAL A 53 -1.32 17.06 0.49
C VAL A 53 -0.62 16.71 -0.81
N LEU A 54 -1.24 15.88 -1.65
CA LEU A 54 -0.74 15.53 -2.97
C LEU A 54 -1.62 16.17 -4.03
N ASP A 55 -1.01 16.91 -4.96
CA ASP A 55 -1.67 17.43 -6.15
C ASP A 55 -0.90 16.98 -7.39
N VAL A 56 -1.58 16.26 -8.26
CA VAL A 56 -1.06 15.74 -9.53
C VAL A 56 -1.86 16.39 -10.66
N GLN A 57 -1.15 17.04 -11.59
CA GLN A 57 -1.78 17.74 -12.71
C GLN A 57 -1.16 17.29 -14.03
N HIS A 58 -2.01 16.84 -14.95
CA HIS A 58 -1.68 16.48 -16.33
C HIS A 58 -0.53 15.48 -16.47
N MET A 59 -0.44 14.53 -15.54
CA MET A 59 0.64 13.57 -15.49
C MET A 59 0.58 12.57 -16.63
N THR A 60 1.68 12.48 -17.38
CA THR A 60 1.86 11.48 -18.44
C THR A 60 3.16 10.72 -18.23
N VAL A 61 3.07 9.39 -18.25
CA VAL A 61 4.20 8.47 -18.08
C VAL A 61 4.26 7.53 -19.27
N PRO A 62 5.41 7.40 -19.95
CA PRO A 62 5.57 6.50 -21.08
C PRO A 62 5.52 5.03 -20.62
N SER A 63 5.03 4.14 -21.47
CA SER A 63 5.16 2.71 -21.27
C SER A 63 6.56 2.23 -21.69
N LYS A 64 7.14 1.30 -20.92
CA LYS A 64 8.38 0.61 -21.31
C LYS A 64 8.13 -0.55 -22.27
N LEU A 65 6.91 -1.06 -22.29
CA LEU A 65 6.53 -2.25 -23.07
C LEU A 65 5.89 -1.91 -24.40
N HIS A 66 5.27 -0.75 -24.51
CA HIS A 66 4.51 -0.32 -25.67
C HIS A 66 4.92 1.08 -26.13
N LYS A 67 4.63 1.43 -27.39
CA LYS A 67 4.89 2.77 -27.95
C LYS A 67 3.97 3.87 -27.36
N ASN A 68 2.88 3.47 -26.71
CA ASN A 68 1.89 4.37 -26.13
C ASN A 68 2.27 4.75 -24.69
N ASN A 69 1.72 5.84 -24.18
CA ASN A 69 1.85 6.20 -22.77
C ASN A 69 1.05 5.22 -21.90
N ALA A 70 1.66 4.81 -20.79
CA ALA A 70 1.01 3.99 -19.77
C ALA A 70 0.08 4.82 -18.88
N VAL A 71 0.42 6.09 -18.66
CA VAL A 71 -0.42 7.08 -17.97
C VAL A 71 -0.63 8.25 -18.92
N LYS A 72 -1.89 8.67 -19.11
CA LYS A 72 -2.31 9.63 -20.12
C LYS A 72 -3.07 10.79 -19.49
N ASP A 73 -2.40 11.92 -19.30
CA ASP A 73 -3.01 13.19 -18.86
C ASP A 73 -3.83 13.05 -17.54
N VAL A 74 -3.26 12.37 -16.54
CA VAL A 74 -3.95 12.09 -15.30
C VAL A 74 -3.79 13.24 -14.32
N SER A 75 -4.93 13.69 -13.75
CA SER A 75 -5.00 14.74 -12.73
C SER A 75 -5.85 14.27 -11.55
N PHE A 76 -5.35 14.43 -10.33
CA PHE A 76 -6.09 14.12 -9.10
C PHE A 76 -5.40 14.73 -7.88
N GLN A 77 -6.12 14.77 -6.77
CA GLN A 77 -5.62 15.25 -5.48
C GLN A 77 -5.87 14.21 -4.40
N VAL A 78 -4.99 14.20 -3.37
CA VAL A 78 -5.19 13.45 -2.11
C VAL A 78 -5.05 14.43 -0.96
N ARG A 79 -6.02 14.39 -0.03
CA ARG A 79 -6.12 15.31 1.10
C ARG A 79 -5.67 14.64 2.40
N GLU A 80 -5.35 15.46 3.40
CA GLU A 80 -5.22 14.99 4.78
C GLU A 80 -6.48 14.25 5.22
N GLY A 81 -6.34 13.16 5.98
CA GLY A 81 -7.44 12.44 6.58
C GLY A 81 -8.34 11.68 5.58
N GLU A 82 -7.82 11.38 4.37
CA GLU A 82 -8.52 10.51 3.42
C GLU A 82 -7.66 9.38 2.87
N ILE A 83 -8.31 8.27 2.53
CA ILE A 83 -7.78 7.19 1.71
C ILE A 83 -8.39 7.30 0.32
N VAL A 84 -7.58 7.68 -0.66
CA VAL A 84 -7.95 7.64 -2.08
C VAL A 84 -7.41 6.35 -2.68
N CYS A 85 -8.26 5.55 -3.30
CA CYS A 85 -7.84 4.34 -3.97
C CYS A 85 -7.82 4.50 -5.48
N ILE A 86 -6.73 4.10 -6.12
CA ILE A 86 -6.67 3.87 -7.56
C ILE A 86 -7.08 2.40 -7.80
N ALA A 87 -8.29 2.20 -8.30
CA ALA A 87 -8.81 0.89 -8.68
C ALA A 87 -8.68 0.65 -10.18
N GLY A 88 -8.56 -0.59 -10.59
CA GLY A 88 -8.48 -0.97 -12.01
C GLY A 88 -7.99 -2.41 -12.18
N ILE A 89 -8.14 -2.97 -13.38
CA ILE A 89 -7.55 -4.26 -13.73
C ILE A 89 -6.03 -4.07 -13.89
N ASP A 90 -5.25 -5.06 -13.50
CA ASP A 90 -3.79 -5.04 -13.62
C ASP A 90 -3.34 -4.69 -15.06
N GLY A 91 -2.30 -3.87 -15.17
CA GLY A 91 -1.76 -3.43 -16.46
C GLY A 91 -2.42 -2.18 -17.06
N ASN A 92 -3.35 -1.53 -16.36
CA ASN A 92 -4.00 -0.31 -16.82
C ASN A 92 -3.21 0.99 -16.52
N GLY A 93 -1.95 0.90 -16.04
CA GLY A 93 -1.08 2.05 -15.80
C GLY A 93 -0.90 2.42 -14.33
N GLN A 94 -1.50 1.68 -13.38
CA GLN A 94 -1.37 1.94 -11.94
C GLN A 94 0.09 1.91 -11.48
N THR A 95 0.84 0.91 -11.91
CA THR A 95 2.26 0.75 -11.56
C THR A 95 3.09 1.93 -12.08
N GLU A 96 2.89 2.33 -13.34
CA GLU A 96 3.60 3.45 -13.95
C GLU A 96 3.20 4.79 -13.31
N LEU A 97 1.95 4.95 -12.89
CA LEU A 97 1.48 6.11 -12.13
C LEU A 97 2.29 6.24 -10.82
N ILE A 98 2.38 5.15 -10.05
CA ILE A 98 3.15 5.14 -8.80
C ILE A 98 4.65 5.33 -9.04
N TYR A 99 5.19 4.75 -10.10
CA TYR A 99 6.61 4.94 -10.45
C TYR A 99 6.90 6.38 -10.84
N GLY A 100 5.98 7.04 -11.55
CA GLY A 100 6.07 8.47 -11.83
C GLY A 100 6.00 9.31 -10.54
N LEU A 101 5.10 9.00 -9.61
CA LEU A 101 4.98 9.68 -8.32
C LEU A 101 6.21 9.50 -7.44
N SER A 102 6.74 8.29 -7.35
CA SER A 102 7.93 7.98 -6.54
C SER A 102 9.23 8.42 -7.19
N GLY A 103 9.23 8.70 -8.51
CA GLY A 103 10.41 9.06 -9.30
C GLY A 103 11.19 7.86 -9.85
N LEU A 104 10.65 6.65 -9.75
CA LEU A 104 11.22 5.43 -10.36
C LEU A 104 11.13 5.48 -11.90
N GLU A 105 10.12 6.17 -12.43
CA GLU A 105 9.96 6.47 -13.86
C GLU A 105 9.89 7.97 -14.09
N LYS A 106 10.39 8.41 -15.25
CA LYS A 106 10.31 9.83 -15.67
C LYS A 106 8.97 10.10 -16.34
N MET A 107 8.31 11.13 -15.90
CA MET A 107 7.15 11.69 -16.59
C MET A 107 7.60 12.44 -17.86
N THR A 108 6.75 12.44 -18.89
CA THR A 108 6.92 13.26 -20.10
C THR A 108 6.26 14.62 -19.98
N SER A 109 5.19 14.72 -19.18
CA SER A 109 4.48 15.98 -18.89
C SER A 109 3.80 15.92 -17.53
N GLY A 110 3.31 17.05 -17.08
CA GLY A 110 2.58 17.23 -15.84
C GLY A 110 3.42 17.74 -14.68
N THR A 111 2.76 17.96 -13.55
CA THR A 111 3.37 18.42 -12.30
C THR A 111 2.91 17.58 -11.12
N ILE A 112 3.77 17.45 -10.12
CA ILE A 112 3.49 16.81 -8.83
C ILE A 112 3.87 17.79 -7.74
N THR A 113 2.93 18.15 -6.87
CA THR A 113 3.21 18.91 -5.66
C THR A 113 2.84 18.12 -4.41
N LEU A 114 3.64 18.26 -3.36
CA LEU A 114 3.42 17.69 -2.04
C LEU A 114 3.48 18.82 -1.02
N ASP A 115 2.38 19.06 -0.30
CA ASP A 115 2.26 20.20 0.62
C ASP A 115 2.72 21.53 -0.01
N GLY A 116 2.34 21.77 -1.28
CA GLY A 116 2.72 22.95 -2.05
C GLY A 116 4.16 22.96 -2.59
N LYS A 117 4.97 21.95 -2.31
CA LYS A 117 6.34 21.81 -2.80
C LYS A 117 6.36 21.04 -4.11
N ASP A 118 6.94 21.62 -5.16
CA ASP A 118 7.11 20.96 -6.46
C ASP A 118 8.13 19.81 -6.38
N LEU A 119 7.67 18.60 -6.65
CA LEU A 119 8.47 17.38 -6.69
C LEU A 119 8.80 16.94 -8.12
N THR A 120 8.26 17.59 -9.14
CA THR A 120 8.23 17.12 -10.54
C THR A 120 9.60 16.67 -11.05
N LYS A 121 10.64 17.45 -10.78
CA LYS A 121 12.02 17.20 -11.23
C LYS A 121 12.95 16.64 -10.15
N MET A 122 12.40 16.33 -8.97
CA MET A 122 13.22 15.82 -7.87
C MET A 122 13.62 14.37 -8.08
N SER A 123 14.83 14.03 -7.62
CA SER A 123 15.27 12.63 -7.55
C SER A 123 14.46 11.83 -6.52
N ILE A 124 14.47 10.50 -6.61
CA ILE A 124 13.81 9.58 -5.66
C ILE A 124 14.15 9.95 -4.21
N HIS A 125 15.45 10.11 -3.92
CA HIS A 125 15.92 10.48 -2.58
C HIS A 125 15.32 11.80 -2.08
N LYS A 126 15.29 12.84 -2.94
CA LYS A 126 14.71 14.14 -2.56
C LYS A 126 13.19 14.06 -2.36
N ARG A 127 12.46 13.28 -3.17
CA ARG A 127 11.02 13.03 -2.98
C ARG A 127 10.77 12.33 -1.65
N ASN A 128 11.58 11.33 -1.33
CA ASN A 128 11.52 10.57 -0.09
C ASN A 128 11.73 11.51 1.13
N LEU A 129 12.78 12.35 1.11
CA LEU A 129 13.03 13.35 2.16
C LEU A 129 11.96 14.46 2.21
N SER A 130 11.20 14.67 1.14
CA SER A 130 10.11 15.65 1.11
C SER A 130 8.83 15.16 1.77
N GLY A 131 8.76 13.87 2.16
CA GLY A 131 7.63 13.35 2.93
C GLY A 131 6.77 12.32 2.19
N ILE A 132 7.35 11.54 1.29
CA ILE A 132 6.69 10.37 0.70
C ILE A 132 7.18 9.11 1.40
N SER A 133 6.27 8.33 1.95
CA SER A 133 6.47 6.92 2.31
C SER A 133 5.88 6.02 1.23
N HIS A 134 6.52 4.89 0.94
CA HIS A 134 6.09 4.03 -0.15
C HIS A 134 6.19 2.55 0.24
N ILE A 135 5.04 1.90 0.38
CA ILE A 135 4.91 0.45 0.46
C ILE A 135 4.79 -0.06 -0.99
N PRO A 136 5.83 -0.67 -1.56
CA PRO A 136 5.84 -1.04 -2.97
C PRO A 136 5.09 -2.34 -3.24
N GLU A 137 4.57 -2.49 -4.45
CA GLU A 137 3.92 -3.71 -4.93
C GLU A 137 4.87 -4.93 -4.89
N ASP A 138 6.09 -4.76 -5.40
CA ASP A 138 7.13 -5.79 -5.36
C ASP A 138 8.14 -5.46 -4.26
N ARG A 139 7.95 -6.13 -3.11
CA ARG A 139 8.81 -5.97 -1.93
C ARG A 139 10.26 -6.40 -2.16
N HIS A 140 10.50 -7.36 -3.06
CA HIS A 140 11.83 -7.86 -3.34
C HIS A 140 12.62 -6.95 -4.30
N LYS A 141 11.92 -6.29 -5.22
CA LYS A 141 12.54 -5.42 -6.21
C LYS A 141 12.75 -3.99 -5.68
N HIS A 142 11.78 -3.48 -4.90
CA HIS A 142 11.74 -2.08 -4.51
C HIS A 142 11.64 -1.85 -2.99
N GLY A 143 11.35 -2.89 -2.22
CA GLY A 143 11.11 -2.78 -0.78
C GLY A 143 12.31 -3.09 0.09
N LEU A 144 13.11 -4.10 -0.26
CA LEU A 144 14.13 -4.68 0.60
C LEU A 144 15.42 -5.02 -0.18
N VAL A 145 16.54 -4.94 0.50
CA VAL A 145 17.81 -5.55 0.10
C VAL A 145 17.88 -6.92 0.79
N LEU A 146 17.54 -7.98 0.03
CA LEU A 146 17.29 -9.31 0.60
C LEU A 146 18.50 -9.92 1.31
N ASP A 147 19.71 -9.66 0.82
CA ASP A 147 20.96 -10.23 1.36
C ASP A 147 21.56 -9.37 2.48
N ASP A 148 20.85 -8.33 2.91
CA ASP A 148 21.23 -7.48 4.03
C ASP A 148 20.40 -7.79 5.28
N THR A 149 20.85 -7.31 6.43
CA THR A 149 20.19 -7.49 7.72
C THR A 149 18.86 -6.73 7.79
N LEU A 150 17.97 -7.17 8.66
CA LEU A 150 16.70 -6.50 8.91
C LEU A 150 16.93 -5.07 9.41
N GLU A 151 17.86 -4.84 10.34
CA GLU A 151 18.15 -3.51 10.89
C GLU A 151 18.60 -2.52 9.79
N ASN A 152 19.45 -2.94 8.86
CA ASN A 152 19.88 -2.10 7.74
C ASN A 152 18.72 -1.81 6.79
N ASN A 153 17.87 -2.79 6.52
CA ASN A 153 16.66 -2.61 5.73
C ASN A 153 15.67 -1.61 6.37
N LEU A 154 15.57 -1.58 7.69
CA LEU A 154 14.66 -0.67 8.39
C LEU A 154 15.11 0.80 8.33
N VAL A 155 16.39 1.08 8.17
CA VAL A 155 16.90 2.45 8.01
C VAL A 155 17.30 2.81 6.57
N LEU A 156 17.05 1.93 5.61
CA LEU A 156 17.50 2.05 4.22
C LEU A 156 17.18 3.40 3.57
N GLN A 157 16.04 3.99 3.91
CA GLN A 157 15.61 5.27 3.35
C GLN A 157 15.91 6.48 4.27
N SER A 158 16.24 6.24 5.52
CA SER A 158 16.48 7.27 6.55
C SER A 158 17.91 7.27 7.09
N TYR A 159 18.83 6.49 6.52
CA TYR A 159 20.21 6.37 7.01
C TYR A 159 20.97 7.71 7.05
N THR A 160 20.53 8.71 6.27
CA THR A 160 21.12 10.06 6.29
C THR A 160 20.64 10.93 7.45
N ASP A 161 19.61 10.50 8.20
CA ASP A 161 19.12 11.19 9.37
C ASP A 161 20.23 11.29 10.44
N PRO A 162 20.46 12.45 11.07
CA PRO A 162 21.43 12.62 12.16
C PRO A 162 21.25 11.64 13.33
N ARG A 163 20.05 11.09 13.51
CA ARG A 163 19.78 10.00 14.47
C ARG A 163 20.60 8.77 14.15
N PHE A 164 20.70 8.36 12.87
CA PHE A 164 21.36 7.13 12.44
C PHE A 164 22.79 7.30 11.95
N GLN A 165 23.26 8.53 11.72
CA GLN A 165 24.62 8.76 11.30
C GLN A 165 25.25 10.01 11.93
N HIS A 166 26.59 10.06 11.97
CA HIS A 166 27.36 11.24 12.31
C HIS A 166 28.58 11.31 11.40
N MET A 167 28.76 12.43 10.72
CA MET A 167 29.87 12.66 9.76
C MET A 167 30.06 11.53 8.74
N GLY A 168 28.95 10.89 8.30
CA GLY A 168 28.98 9.77 7.33
C GLY A 168 29.17 8.38 7.96
N PHE A 169 29.36 8.28 9.26
CA PHE A 169 29.47 7.01 9.98
C PHE A 169 28.13 6.61 10.56
N ILE A 170 27.70 5.38 10.30
CA ILE A 170 26.45 4.82 10.82
C ILE A 170 26.60 4.53 12.33
N LYS A 171 25.62 4.97 13.09
CA LYS A 171 25.49 4.69 14.53
C LYS A 171 24.79 3.34 14.71
N SER A 172 25.54 2.25 14.70
CA SER A 172 24.97 0.89 14.73
C SER A 172 24.12 0.61 15.97
N GLY A 173 24.39 1.22 17.11
CA GLY A 173 23.56 1.13 18.32
C GLY A 173 22.18 1.70 18.09
N GLU A 174 22.09 2.94 17.60
CA GLU A 174 20.82 3.63 17.32
C GLU A 174 20.00 2.89 16.24
N VAL A 175 20.67 2.34 15.22
CA VAL A 175 20.02 1.52 14.19
C VAL A 175 19.45 0.25 14.79
N ARG A 176 20.20 -0.40 15.70
CA ARG A 176 19.77 -1.60 16.41
C ARG A 176 18.55 -1.34 17.30
N ASP A 177 18.60 -0.28 18.09
CA ASP A 177 17.51 0.10 19.00
C ASP A 177 16.23 0.45 18.21
N TYR A 178 16.40 1.18 17.11
CA TYR A 178 15.28 1.46 16.20
C TYR A 178 14.68 0.19 15.59
N ALA A 179 15.53 -0.74 15.17
CA ALA A 179 15.07 -2.02 14.62
C ALA A 179 14.31 -2.86 15.65
N LEU A 180 14.77 -2.89 16.91
CA LEU A 180 14.07 -3.57 17.99
C LEU A 180 12.68 -2.95 18.24
N LYS A 181 12.56 -1.62 18.21
CA LYS A 181 11.28 -0.92 18.31
C LYS A 181 10.32 -1.37 17.20
N ILE A 182 10.74 -1.32 15.93
CA ILE A 182 9.88 -1.72 14.81
C ILE A 182 9.50 -3.20 14.85
N ILE A 183 10.43 -4.06 15.24
CA ILE A 183 10.17 -5.51 15.41
C ILE A 183 9.05 -5.75 16.42
N ASP A 184 9.09 -5.04 17.53
CA ASP A 184 8.10 -5.18 18.61
C ASP A 184 6.74 -4.57 18.21
N GLU A 185 6.72 -3.32 17.77
CA GLU A 185 5.49 -2.58 17.45
C GLU A 185 4.69 -3.22 16.29
N TYR A 186 5.37 -3.83 15.32
CA TYR A 186 4.72 -4.42 14.14
C TYR A 186 4.69 -5.95 14.14
N ASP A 187 5.02 -6.60 15.27
CA ASP A 187 5.09 -8.08 15.40
C ASP A 187 5.87 -8.71 14.23
N VAL A 188 7.06 -8.19 13.97
CA VAL A 188 7.94 -8.72 12.92
C VAL A 188 8.69 -9.93 13.47
N ARG A 189 8.39 -11.11 12.96
CA ARG A 189 9.07 -12.33 13.41
C ARG A 189 10.33 -12.57 12.57
N SER A 190 11.46 -12.52 13.25
CA SER A 190 12.79 -12.71 12.67
C SER A 190 13.58 -13.70 13.53
N GLY A 191 14.33 -14.61 12.89
CA GLY A 191 14.99 -15.72 13.59
C GLY A 191 16.13 -15.28 14.52
N GLN A 192 16.79 -14.17 14.20
CA GLN A 192 17.92 -13.62 14.96
C GLN A 192 17.71 -12.14 15.34
N GLY A 193 16.44 -11.70 15.41
CA GLY A 193 16.11 -10.29 15.70
C GLY A 193 16.63 -9.35 14.59
N PRO A 194 17.19 -8.19 14.96
CA PRO A 194 17.64 -7.16 14.02
C PRO A 194 18.69 -7.64 13.00
N VAL A 195 19.54 -8.59 13.35
CA VAL A 195 20.62 -9.11 12.48
C VAL A 195 20.18 -10.22 11.53
N THR A 196 18.90 -10.57 11.54
CA THR A 196 18.35 -11.56 10.61
C THR A 196 18.56 -11.12 9.17
N ILE A 197 19.15 -11.98 8.33
CA ILE A 197 19.22 -11.75 6.89
C ILE A 197 17.80 -11.80 6.32
N THR A 198 17.38 -10.73 5.68
CA THR A 198 15.99 -10.48 5.28
C THR A 198 15.44 -11.54 4.34
N ARG A 199 16.29 -12.14 3.48
CA ARG A 199 15.92 -13.27 2.60
C ARG A 199 15.38 -14.48 3.35
N SER A 200 15.84 -14.72 4.58
CA SER A 200 15.43 -15.87 5.39
C SER A 200 14.06 -15.69 6.06
N MET A 201 13.49 -14.49 6.01
CA MET A 201 12.21 -14.18 6.60
C MET A 201 11.05 -14.61 5.69
N SER A 202 9.91 -14.94 6.28
CA SER A 202 8.68 -15.18 5.51
C SER A 202 8.20 -13.88 4.83
N GLY A 203 7.51 -14.01 3.69
CA GLY A 203 6.98 -12.87 2.95
C GLY A 203 6.09 -11.96 3.80
N GLY A 204 5.28 -12.52 4.72
CA GLY A 204 4.47 -11.73 5.63
C GLY A 204 5.28 -10.91 6.62
N ASN A 205 6.38 -11.44 7.15
CA ASN A 205 7.25 -10.68 8.05
C ASN A 205 8.09 -9.64 7.30
N GLN A 206 8.52 -9.92 6.07
CA GLN A 206 9.13 -8.92 5.20
C GLN A 206 8.16 -7.75 4.94
N GLN A 207 6.89 -8.03 4.67
CA GLN A 207 5.88 -7.00 4.46
C GLN A 207 5.61 -6.17 5.71
N LYS A 208 5.50 -6.81 6.89
CA LYS A 208 5.38 -6.11 8.17
C LYS A 208 6.56 -5.18 8.43
N ALA A 209 7.78 -5.61 8.13
CA ALA A 209 8.98 -4.77 8.26
C ALA A 209 8.92 -3.54 7.35
N ILE A 210 8.51 -3.70 6.09
CA ILE A 210 8.32 -2.57 5.16
C ILE A 210 7.25 -1.61 5.69
N ILE A 211 6.09 -2.13 6.08
CA ILE A 211 4.97 -1.32 6.60
C ILE A 211 5.41 -0.55 7.84
N GLY A 212 6.06 -1.23 8.79
CA GLY A 212 6.59 -0.61 10.00
C GLY A 212 7.55 0.53 9.69
N ARG A 213 8.54 0.28 8.83
CA ARG A 213 9.49 1.30 8.36
C ARG A 213 8.80 2.50 7.73
N GLU A 214 7.87 2.27 6.80
CA GLU A 214 7.24 3.36 6.05
C GLU A 214 6.27 4.18 6.91
N ILE A 215 5.55 3.55 7.83
CA ILE A 215 4.60 4.23 8.72
C ILE A 215 5.34 5.00 9.83
N ASP A 216 6.36 4.41 10.45
CA ASP A 216 7.11 5.04 11.54
C ASP A 216 7.85 6.32 11.11
N ARG A 217 8.13 6.47 9.82
CA ARG A 217 8.67 7.72 9.26
C ARG A 217 7.75 8.92 9.44
N GLY A 218 6.47 8.71 9.70
CA GLY A 218 5.50 9.78 10.02
C GLY A 218 5.26 10.79 8.91
N THR A 219 5.50 10.42 7.65
CA THR A 219 5.37 11.30 6.48
C THR A 219 3.94 11.75 6.22
N PRO A 220 3.70 12.90 5.58
CA PRO A 220 2.36 13.38 5.26
C PRO A 220 1.65 12.54 4.20
N LEU A 221 2.40 11.86 3.31
CA LEU A 221 1.85 11.02 2.24
C LEU A 221 2.36 9.58 2.35
N LEU A 222 1.44 8.63 2.36
CA LEU A 222 1.71 7.20 2.25
C LEU A 222 1.18 6.67 0.91
N LEU A 223 2.08 6.19 0.05
CA LEU A 223 1.75 5.40 -1.13
C LEU A 223 1.71 3.93 -0.72
N ALA A 224 0.54 3.30 -0.72
CA ALA A 224 0.35 1.90 -0.36
C ALA A 224 -0.09 1.11 -1.59
N VAL A 225 0.85 0.35 -2.20
CA VAL A 225 0.61 -0.37 -3.45
C VAL A 225 0.50 -1.85 -3.18
N GLN A 226 -0.71 -2.40 -3.36
CA GLN A 226 -1.05 -3.79 -3.06
C GLN A 226 -0.49 -4.24 -1.69
N PRO A 227 -0.74 -3.49 -0.60
CA PRO A 227 -0.06 -3.66 0.67
C PRO A 227 -0.32 -5.02 1.32
N THR A 228 -1.41 -5.68 0.94
CA THR A 228 -1.85 -6.98 1.48
C THR A 228 -1.49 -8.18 0.62
N ARG A 229 -0.85 -7.95 -0.53
CA ARG A 229 -0.55 -9.02 -1.50
C ARG A 229 0.31 -10.13 -0.91
N GLY A 230 -0.23 -11.35 -0.95
CA GLY A 230 0.45 -12.56 -0.46
C GLY A 230 0.57 -12.65 1.05
N LEU A 231 -0.30 -11.97 1.79
CA LEU A 231 -0.42 -12.07 3.24
C LEU A 231 -1.51 -13.05 3.64
N ASP A 232 -1.40 -13.58 4.84
CA ASP A 232 -2.50 -14.30 5.48
C ASP A 232 -3.56 -13.34 6.02
N VAL A 233 -4.75 -13.87 6.29
CA VAL A 233 -5.93 -13.08 6.70
C VAL A 233 -5.67 -12.23 7.95
N GLY A 234 -4.91 -12.75 8.92
CA GLY A 234 -4.59 -12.01 10.14
C GLY A 234 -3.62 -10.86 9.90
N ALA A 235 -2.70 -11.02 8.95
CA ALA A 235 -1.80 -9.94 8.53
C ALA A 235 -2.54 -8.88 7.72
N ILE A 236 -3.49 -9.27 6.85
CA ILE A 236 -4.35 -8.34 6.10
C ILE A 236 -5.13 -7.42 7.05
N GLU A 237 -5.81 -8.00 8.06
CA GLU A 237 -6.53 -7.22 9.08
C GLU A 237 -5.64 -6.17 9.74
N ASN A 238 -4.41 -6.53 10.11
CA ASN A 238 -3.46 -5.61 10.72
C ASN A 238 -3.06 -4.48 9.75
N VAL A 239 -2.76 -4.80 8.49
CA VAL A 239 -2.41 -3.80 7.47
C VAL A 239 -3.55 -2.81 7.27
N HIS A 240 -4.78 -3.30 7.15
CA HIS A 240 -5.96 -2.44 7.02
C HIS A 240 -6.12 -1.50 8.21
N ALA A 241 -5.98 -2.01 9.43
CA ALA A 241 -6.02 -1.20 10.64
C ALA A 241 -4.93 -0.11 10.65
N GLN A 242 -3.71 -0.43 10.21
CA GLN A 242 -2.63 0.54 10.09
C GLN A 242 -2.91 1.64 9.06
N LEU A 243 -3.46 1.29 7.88
CA LEU A 243 -3.81 2.29 6.86
C LEU A 243 -4.92 3.23 7.36
N VAL A 244 -5.94 2.69 8.03
CA VAL A 244 -7.00 3.49 8.66
C VAL A 244 -6.42 4.39 9.76
N ALA A 245 -5.53 3.88 10.59
CA ALA A 245 -4.87 4.66 11.64
C ALA A 245 -4.05 5.84 11.05
N GLN A 246 -3.36 5.64 9.91
CA GLN A 246 -2.68 6.74 9.22
C GLN A 246 -3.66 7.82 8.74
N ARG A 247 -4.78 7.42 8.11
CA ARG A 247 -5.84 8.34 7.73
C ARG A 247 -6.39 9.12 8.92
N ASP A 248 -6.73 8.41 10.01
CA ASP A 248 -7.31 9.01 11.21
C ASP A 248 -6.34 9.93 11.94
N ALA A 249 -5.03 9.69 11.79
CA ALA A 249 -3.96 10.60 12.22
C ALA A 249 -3.77 11.83 11.31
N GLY A 250 -4.64 12.04 10.32
CA GLY A 250 -4.60 13.19 9.40
C GLY A 250 -3.61 13.04 8.26
N LYS A 251 -3.09 11.83 7.98
CA LYS A 251 -2.20 11.60 6.83
C LYS A 251 -3.01 11.40 5.55
N ALA A 252 -2.41 11.73 4.41
CA ALA A 252 -2.92 11.39 3.09
C ALA A 252 -2.47 9.96 2.72
N VAL A 253 -3.41 9.11 2.31
CA VAL A 253 -3.10 7.75 1.87
C VAL A 253 -3.57 7.57 0.43
N LEU A 254 -2.63 7.25 -0.46
CA LEU A 254 -2.93 6.80 -1.81
C LEU A 254 -2.76 5.29 -1.87
N LEU A 255 -3.88 4.59 -1.92
CA LEU A 255 -3.95 3.13 -2.02
C LEU A 255 -4.03 2.72 -3.49
N VAL A 256 -3.29 1.70 -3.88
CA VAL A 256 -3.51 0.98 -5.14
C VAL A 256 -3.83 -0.47 -4.77
N SER A 257 -5.02 -0.94 -5.13
CA SER A 257 -5.43 -2.31 -4.88
C SER A 257 -6.18 -2.91 -6.07
N LEU A 258 -5.95 -4.20 -6.29
CA LEU A 258 -6.67 -5.01 -7.27
C LEU A 258 -7.79 -5.83 -6.61
N GLU A 259 -7.83 -5.84 -5.28
CA GLU A 259 -8.82 -6.59 -4.49
C GLU A 259 -10.06 -5.71 -4.25
N LEU A 260 -11.19 -6.08 -4.85
CA LEU A 260 -12.43 -5.30 -4.77
C LEU A 260 -12.90 -5.08 -3.33
N ASP A 261 -12.76 -6.09 -2.47
CA ASP A 261 -13.11 -5.97 -1.05
C ASP A 261 -12.24 -4.92 -0.34
N GLU A 262 -10.94 -4.87 -0.65
CA GLU A 262 -10.02 -3.86 -0.11
C GLU A 262 -10.38 -2.46 -0.61
N VAL A 263 -10.64 -2.32 -1.92
CA VAL A 263 -11.06 -1.06 -2.53
C VAL A 263 -12.32 -0.53 -1.86
N MET A 264 -13.36 -1.35 -1.74
CA MET A 264 -14.66 -0.93 -1.19
C MET A 264 -14.62 -0.62 0.32
N ASN A 265 -13.84 -1.38 1.08
CA ASN A 265 -13.82 -1.27 2.54
C ASN A 265 -12.89 -0.17 3.06
N LEU A 266 -11.74 0.08 2.39
CA LEU A 266 -10.76 1.04 2.86
C LEU A 266 -10.94 2.44 2.30
N SER A 267 -11.43 2.57 1.05
CA SER A 267 -11.42 3.85 0.36
C SER A 267 -12.45 4.82 0.94
N ASP A 268 -12.09 6.08 0.99
CA ASP A 268 -13.03 7.18 1.19
C ASP A 268 -13.46 7.75 -0.18
N ARG A 269 -12.61 7.57 -1.20
CA ARG A 269 -12.84 7.95 -2.58
C ARG A 269 -12.10 6.98 -3.51
N ILE A 270 -12.75 6.58 -4.60
CA ILE A 270 -12.19 5.63 -5.58
C ILE A 270 -11.99 6.34 -6.90
N LEU A 271 -10.78 6.34 -7.41
CA LEU A 271 -10.44 6.74 -8.77
C LEU A 271 -10.26 5.47 -9.60
N VAL A 272 -11.03 5.33 -10.67
CA VAL A 272 -10.94 4.13 -11.50
C VAL A 272 -10.04 4.39 -12.70
N MET A 273 -9.01 3.56 -12.84
CA MET A 273 -8.05 3.67 -13.93
C MET A 273 -8.29 2.59 -14.98
N TYR A 274 -8.41 3.03 -16.24
CA TYR A 274 -8.56 2.16 -17.40
C TYR A 274 -7.76 2.72 -18.59
N GLU A 275 -6.92 1.88 -19.21
CA GLU A 275 -6.06 2.22 -20.35
C GLU A 275 -5.21 3.50 -20.13
N GLY A 276 -4.74 3.73 -18.92
CA GLY A 276 -3.88 4.86 -18.57
C GLY A 276 -4.62 6.15 -18.23
N GLU A 277 -5.94 6.16 -18.20
CA GLU A 277 -6.78 7.31 -17.90
C GLU A 277 -7.59 7.08 -16.60
N ILE A 278 -7.90 8.14 -15.85
CA ILE A 278 -8.93 8.08 -14.81
C ILE A 278 -10.29 8.22 -15.50
N VAL A 279 -11.05 7.13 -15.51
CA VAL A 279 -12.34 7.03 -16.22
C VAL A 279 -13.54 7.26 -15.30
N GLY A 280 -13.31 7.36 -14.00
CA GLY A 280 -14.36 7.64 -13.02
C GLY A 280 -13.81 7.98 -11.65
N GLU A 281 -14.56 8.81 -10.92
CA GLU A 281 -14.37 9.08 -9.49
C GLU A 281 -15.65 8.67 -8.78
N LEU A 282 -15.54 7.76 -7.80
CA LEU A 282 -16.69 7.10 -7.18
C LEU A 282 -16.62 7.22 -5.65
N ASP A 283 -17.80 7.33 -5.05
CA ASP A 283 -18.01 7.23 -3.60
C ASP A 283 -18.28 5.76 -3.24
N PRO A 284 -17.43 5.08 -2.46
CA PRO A 284 -17.62 3.67 -2.10
C PRO A 284 -18.93 3.40 -1.37
N LYS A 285 -19.52 4.41 -0.71
CA LYS A 285 -20.81 4.28 0.00
C LYS A 285 -22.01 4.28 -0.94
N LYS A 286 -21.85 4.77 -2.17
CA LYS A 286 -22.91 4.91 -3.17
C LYS A 286 -22.72 3.98 -4.37
N THR A 287 -21.58 3.34 -4.47
CA THR A 287 -21.17 2.51 -5.60
C THR A 287 -21.31 1.04 -5.25
N THR A 288 -21.81 0.23 -6.19
CA THR A 288 -21.83 -1.23 -6.04
C THR A 288 -20.59 -1.84 -6.67
N VAL A 289 -20.25 -3.07 -6.25
CA VAL A 289 -19.13 -3.85 -6.85
C VAL A 289 -19.35 -4.04 -8.36
N GLN A 290 -20.60 -4.25 -8.79
CA GLN A 290 -20.95 -4.39 -10.20
C GLN A 290 -20.69 -3.08 -10.97
N GLU A 291 -21.07 -1.95 -10.40
CA GLU A 291 -20.82 -0.65 -11.02
C GLU A 291 -19.32 -0.35 -11.11
N LEU A 292 -18.57 -0.58 -10.05
CA LEU A 292 -17.11 -0.46 -10.05
C LEU A 292 -16.49 -1.33 -11.16
N GLY A 293 -16.97 -2.58 -11.33
CA GLY A 293 -16.54 -3.49 -12.39
C GLY A 293 -16.78 -2.95 -13.81
N LEU A 294 -17.90 -2.23 -14.05
CA LEU A 294 -18.17 -1.59 -15.33
C LEU A 294 -17.17 -0.49 -15.67
N TYR A 295 -16.78 0.34 -14.68
CA TYR A 295 -15.72 1.34 -14.86
C TYR A 295 -14.35 0.68 -15.09
N MET A 296 -14.00 -0.33 -14.30
CA MET A 296 -12.73 -1.04 -14.41
C MET A 296 -12.55 -1.76 -15.75
N SER A 297 -13.64 -2.20 -16.39
CA SER A 297 -13.64 -2.82 -17.72
C SER A 297 -13.73 -1.81 -18.88
N GLY A 298 -13.86 -0.51 -18.58
CA GLY A 298 -14.03 0.55 -19.58
C GLY A 298 -15.44 0.61 -20.21
N ALA A 299 -16.37 -0.24 -19.76
CA ALA A 299 -17.76 -0.26 -20.23
C ALA A 299 -18.56 0.96 -19.77
N LYS A 300 -18.12 1.60 -18.66
CA LYS A 300 -18.69 2.86 -18.16
C LYS A 300 -17.56 3.88 -17.96
N ARG A 301 -17.84 5.14 -18.30
CA ARG A 301 -16.93 6.28 -18.06
C ARG A 301 -17.78 7.43 -17.55
N SER A 302 -17.30 8.16 -16.54
CA SER A 302 -17.89 9.45 -16.16
C SER A 302 -17.58 10.44 -17.27
N GLY A 303 -18.60 11.17 -17.78
CA GLY A 303 -18.39 12.20 -18.78
C GLY A 303 -17.46 13.29 -18.25
N LYS A 304 -16.60 13.85 -19.09
CA LYS A 304 -15.91 15.10 -18.80
C LYS A 304 -17.01 16.19 -18.71
N GLY A 305 -17.61 16.39 -17.54
CA GLY A 305 -18.63 17.44 -17.39
C GLY A 305 -19.71 17.22 -16.34
N GLU A 306 -19.69 16.15 -15.54
CA GLU A 306 -20.59 16.01 -14.37
C GLU A 306 -19.75 16.06 -13.09
N ALA A 307 -19.34 17.26 -12.71
CA ALA A 307 -18.79 17.59 -11.39
C ALA A 307 -19.73 18.61 -10.73
#